data_364582b3df26435cea818d0c3127f511
#
_entry.id   364582b3df26435cea818d0c3127f511
#
_cell.length_a   1.000
_cell.length_b   1.000
_cell.length_c   1.000
_cell.angle_alpha   90.00
_cell.angle_beta   90.00
_cell.angle_gamma   90.00
#
_symmetry.space_group_name_H-M   'P 1'
#
loop_
_entity.id
_entity.type
_entity.pdbx_description
1 polymer ?
#
loop_
_entity_poly.entity_id
_entity_poly.type
_entity_poly.pdbx_seq_one_letter_code
_entity_poly.pdbx_strand_id
1 'polypeptide(L)'
;MEEDKLPKLAESGIHAGFPSPATDYMNRGIDLNAELVKHPEATFFGKVTGDSMIDAGVDEGDILVIDKSLEMREGDMAVCFVDGEFTLKYIYFHYPGDGRPGIEARKPGSSFNILKRPEELWLVPANKAYPVIHITEGNDFTVWGIVTYVIKKTR
;
A
#
# COMPACT_ATOMS: atom_id res chain seq x y z
N MET A 1 1.29 16.42 22.52
CA MET A 1 2.77 16.55 22.38
C MET A 1 3.06 18.01 22.12
N GLU A 2 3.99 18.58 22.86
CA GLU A 2 4.37 19.99 22.66
C GLU A 2 5.08 20.14 21.31
N GLU A 3 4.70 21.11 20.52
CA GLU A 3 5.17 21.33 19.15
C GLU A 3 6.71 21.49 19.07
N ASP A 4 7.32 22.03 20.11
CA ASP A 4 8.78 22.22 20.21
C ASP A 4 9.58 20.92 20.36
N LYS A 5 8.93 19.80 20.67
CA LYS A 5 9.58 18.48 20.81
C LYS A 5 9.50 17.62 19.55
N LEU A 6 8.77 18.08 18.55
CA LEU A 6 8.67 17.35 17.29
C LEU A 6 9.90 17.57 16.41
N PRO A 7 10.32 16.54 15.67
CA PRO A 7 11.33 16.70 14.63
C PRO A 7 10.90 17.78 13.62
N LYS A 8 11.85 18.57 13.17
CA LYS A 8 11.59 19.66 12.21
C LYS A 8 11.52 19.12 10.79
N LEU A 9 10.61 19.67 10.02
CA LEU A 9 10.47 19.39 8.59
C LEU A 9 11.28 20.41 7.79
N ALA A 10 12.08 19.94 6.84
CA ALA A 10 12.73 20.82 5.87
C ALA A 10 11.67 21.37 4.90
N GLU A 11 11.55 22.69 4.83
CA GLU A 11 10.56 23.35 3.95
C GLU A 11 10.92 23.23 2.47
N SER A 12 12.22 23.28 2.15
CA SER A 12 12.68 23.01 0.80
C SER A 12 12.91 21.51 0.58
N GLY A 13 12.51 21.01 -0.60
CA GLY A 13 12.72 19.62 -0.95
C GLY A 13 14.22 19.23 -0.95
N ILE A 14 14.50 18.02 -0.51
CA ILE A 14 15.83 17.42 -0.63
C ILE A 14 15.94 16.82 -2.02
N HIS A 15 16.89 17.33 -2.81
CA HIS A 15 17.08 16.88 -4.19
C HIS A 15 17.83 15.55 -4.23
N ALA A 16 17.19 14.54 -4.79
CA ALA A 16 17.78 13.22 -4.98
C ALA A 16 18.54 13.08 -6.32
N GLY A 17 18.76 14.16 -7.01
CA GLY A 17 19.52 14.23 -8.25
C GLY A 17 20.74 15.13 -8.11
N PHE A 18 20.80 16.18 -8.93
CA PHE A 18 21.86 17.19 -8.81
C PHE A 18 21.74 18.00 -7.53
N PRO A 19 22.85 18.31 -6.85
CA PRO A 19 22.79 19.15 -5.67
C PRO A 19 22.25 20.55 -5.99
N SER A 20 21.49 21.11 -5.08
CA SER A 20 21.00 22.49 -5.14
C SER A 20 21.45 23.27 -3.91
N PRO A 21 21.44 24.61 -3.95
CA PRO A 21 21.78 25.42 -2.79
C PRO A 21 20.94 25.02 -1.58
N ALA A 22 21.60 24.76 -0.45
CA ALA A 22 20.92 24.52 0.81
C ALA A 22 20.30 25.83 1.31
N THR A 23 19.01 25.80 1.58
CA THR A 23 18.32 26.88 2.25
C THR A 23 17.95 26.41 3.65
N ASP A 24 18.42 27.13 4.65
CA ASP A 24 18.24 26.82 6.07
C ASP A 24 16.81 27.15 6.53
N TYR A 25 15.84 26.31 6.18
CA TYR A 25 14.49 26.50 6.68
C TYR A 25 13.91 25.23 7.27
N MET A 26 14.07 25.11 8.60
CA MET A 26 13.41 24.10 9.42
C MET A 26 12.45 24.83 10.37
N ASN A 27 11.30 25.25 9.88
CA ASN A 27 10.43 26.14 10.65
C ASN A 27 9.34 25.39 11.44
N ARG A 28 8.91 24.23 11.01
CA ARG A 28 7.75 23.54 11.58
C ARG A 28 8.10 22.12 12.06
N GLY A 29 7.67 21.80 13.26
CA GLY A 29 7.69 20.43 13.74
C GLY A 29 6.69 19.57 12.97
N ILE A 30 7.04 18.32 12.67
CA ILE A 30 6.15 17.36 12.06
C ILE A 30 5.82 16.23 13.03
N ASP A 31 4.54 15.99 13.23
CA ASP A 31 4.04 14.80 13.91
C ASP A 31 3.73 13.73 12.85
N LEU A 32 4.64 12.78 12.67
CA LEU A 32 4.46 11.71 11.69
C LEU A 32 3.22 10.87 11.96
N ASN A 33 2.85 10.70 13.21
CA ASN A 33 1.65 9.95 13.55
C ASN A 33 0.39 10.65 12.98
N ALA A 34 0.30 11.96 13.17
CA ALA A 34 -0.79 12.76 12.61
C ALA A 34 -0.75 12.80 11.06
N GLU A 35 0.45 12.82 10.47
CA GLU A 35 0.61 12.83 9.01
C GLU A 35 0.22 11.50 8.36
N LEU A 36 0.66 10.38 8.92
CA LEU A 36 0.50 9.07 8.32
C LEU A 36 -0.81 8.38 8.70
N VAL A 37 -1.36 8.69 9.87
CA VAL A 37 -2.57 8.05 10.39
C VAL A 37 -3.75 9.02 10.26
N LYS A 38 -4.53 8.87 9.20
CA LYS A 38 -5.71 9.72 8.94
C LYS A 38 -6.98 9.21 9.63
N HIS A 39 -7.07 7.92 9.88
CA HIS A 39 -8.18 7.27 10.55
C HIS A 39 -7.66 6.43 11.73
N PRO A 40 -7.37 7.07 12.90
CA PRO A 40 -6.68 6.39 14.01
C PRO A 40 -7.39 5.13 14.51
N GLU A 41 -8.70 5.12 14.53
CA GLU A 41 -9.50 3.98 14.99
C GLU A 41 -9.49 2.79 14.03
N ALA A 42 -9.14 3.02 12.76
CA ALA A 42 -9.12 2.01 11.71
C ALA A 42 -7.70 1.71 11.19
N THR A 43 -6.66 2.32 11.75
CA THR A 43 -5.29 2.19 11.29
C THR A 43 -4.50 1.25 12.18
N PHE A 44 -3.76 0.35 11.53
CA PHE A 44 -2.89 -0.62 12.15
C PHE A 44 -1.50 -0.55 11.55
N PHE A 45 -0.50 -0.96 12.33
CA PHE A 45 0.85 -1.16 11.84
C PHE A 45 1.12 -2.65 11.73
N GLY A 46 1.72 -3.06 10.62
CA GLY A 46 2.15 -4.43 10.39
C GLY A 46 3.62 -4.47 10.02
N LYS A 47 4.27 -5.59 10.29
CA LYS A 47 5.66 -5.84 9.90
C LYS A 47 5.70 -6.87 8.78
N VAL A 48 6.47 -6.57 7.74
CA VAL A 48 6.59 -7.44 6.57
C VAL A 48 7.46 -8.65 6.90
N THR A 49 6.98 -9.82 6.51
CA THR A 49 7.76 -11.06 6.44
C THR A 49 7.71 -11.61 5.02
N GLY A 50 8.84 -12.12 4.55
CA GLY A 50 8.95 -12.64 3.18
C GLY A 50 9.25 -11.56 2.14
N ASP A 51 9.29 -11.96 0.88
CA ASP A 51 9.81 -11.16 -0.22
C ASP A 51 8.89 -11.10 -1.46
N SER A 52 7.61 -11.47 -1.31
CA SER A 52 6.67 -11.50 -2.43
C SER A 52 6.37 -10.12 -3.04
N MET A 53 6.78 -9.04 -2.39
CA MET A 53 6.59 -7.65 -2.83
C MET A 53 7.91 -6.89 -3.01
N ILE A 54 9.01 -7.60 -3.19
CA ILE A 54 10.35 -7.00 -3.27
C ILE A 54 10.52 -6.05 -4.47
N ASP A 55 9.90 -6.37 -5.61
CA ASP A 55 9.95 -5.51 -6.81
C ASP A 55 9.09 -4.23 -6.65
N ALA A 56 8.26 -4.16 -5.62
CA ALA A 56 7.53 -2.95 -5.21
C ALA A 56 8.31 -2.13 -4.17
N GLY A 57 9.55 -2.51 -3.86
CA GLY A 57 10.35 -1.85 -2.84
C GLY A 57 9.94 -2.18 -1.41
N VAL A 58 9.24 -3.29 -1.19
CA VAL A 58 8.83 -3.75 0.14
C VAL A 58 9.68 -4.94 0.54
N ASP A 59 10.51 -4.74 1.56
CA ASP A 59 11.43 -5.74 2.08
C ASP A 59 10.97 -6.32 3.42
N GLU A 60 11.49 -7.49 3.74
CA GLU A 60 11.29 -8.08 5.05
C GLU A 60 11.76 -7.13 6.16
N GLY A 61 10.93 -6.96 7.17
CA GLY A 61 11.19 -6.05 8.29
C GLY A 61 10.62 -4.64 8.12
N ASP A 62 10.18 -4.27 6.93
CA ASP A 62 9.50 -2.99 6.71
C ASP A 62 8.21 -2.91 7.54
N ILE A 63 7.83 -1.68 7.91
CA ILE A 63 6.58 -1.43 8.63
C ILE A 63 5.54 -0.91 7.66
N LEU A 64 4.38 -1.51 7.68
CA LEU A 64 3.22 -1.09 6.90
C LEU A 64 2.29 -0.25 7.75
N VAL A 65 1.81 0.85 7.21
CA VAL A 65 0.66 1.58 7.73
C VAL A 65 -0.58 1.10 6.97
N ILE A 66 -1.51 0.51 7.69
CA ILE A 66 -2.66 -0.21 7.12
C ILE A 66 -3.94 0.46 7.58
N ASP A 67 -4.74 0.95 6.66
CA ASP A 67 -6.01 1.60 6.93
C ASP A 67 -7.17 0.69 6.51
N LYS A 68 -7.95 0.25 7.48
CA LYS A 68 -9.09 -0.64 7.28
C LYS A 68 -10.37 0.08 6.84
N SER A 69 -10.40 1.41 6.93
CA SER A 69 -11.56 2.21 6.55
C SER A 69 -11.62 2.54 5.07
N LEU A 70 -10.51 2.37 4.35
CA LEU A 70 -10.44 2.69 2.94
C LEU A 70 -11.14 1.63 2.08
N GLU A 71 -11.90 2.11 1.11
CA GLU A 71 -12.45 1.28 0.05
C GLU A 71 -11.33 0.83 -0.90
N MET A 72 -11.31 -0.46 -1.24
CA MET A 72 -10.29 -0.99 -2.14
C MET A 72 -10.46 -0.49 -3.56
N ARG A 73 -9.33 -0.21 -4.21
CA ARG A 73 -9.24 0.19 -5.62
C ARG A 73 -8.28 -0.72 -6.36
N GLU A 74 -8.47 -0.83 -7.66
CA GLU A 74 -7.55 -1.59 -8.50
C GLU A 74 -6.14 -1.01 -8.42
N GLY A 75 -5.14 -1.87 -8.20
CA GLY A 75 -3.76 -1.49 -8.01
C GLY A 75 -3.37 -1.14 -6.57
N ASP A 76 -4.30 -1.18 -5.63
CA ASP A 76 -3.97 -1.02 -4.22
C ASP A 76 -3.07 -2.14 -3.71
N MET A 77 -2.09 -1.77 -2.89
CA MET A 77 -1.38 -2.73 -2.05
C MET A 77 -2.22 -2.99 -0.80
N ALA A 78 -2.55 -4.23 -0.55
CA ALA A 78 -3.46 -4.58 0.54
C ALA A 78 -2.97 -5.78 1.34
N VAL A 79 -3.31 -5.77 2.61
CA VAL A 79 -3.25 -6.96 3.46
C VAL A 79 -4.58 -7.69 3.33
N CYS A 80 -4.52 -8.90 2.82
CA CYS A 80 -5.67 -9.75 2.58
C CYS A 80 -5.63 -10.99 3.47
N PHE A 81 -6.80 -11.47 3.82
CA PHE A 81 -6.97 -12.77 4.47
C PHE A 81 -7.51 -13.74 3.42
N VAL A 82 -6.77 -14.80 3.17
CA VAL A 82 -7.10 -15.80 2.15
C VAL A 82 -6.99 -17.19 2.76
N ASP A 83 -8.08 -17.94 2.82
CA ASP A 83 -8.13 -19.32 3.28
C ASP A 83 -7.37 -19.56 4.60
N GLY A 84 -7.51 -18.64 5.55
CA GLY A 84 -6.90 -18.73 6.87
C GLY A 84 -5.56 -18.04 7.04
N GLU A 85 -5.00 -17.43 6.01
CA GLU A 85 -3.67 -16.81 6.04
C GLU A 85 -3.70 -15.34 5.62
N PHE A 86 -2.88 -14.51 6.27
CA PHE A 86 -2.63 -13.13 5.82
C PHE A 86 -1.59 -13.10 4.71
N THR A 87 -1.82 -12.26 3.72
CA THR A 87 -0.88 -12.02 2.63
C THR A 87 -0.90 -10.56 2.19
N LEU A 88 0.24 -10.05 1.79
CA LEU A 88 0.40 -8.70 1.21
C LEU A 88 0.54 -8.84 -0.30
N LYS A 89 -0.37 -8.23 -1.05
CA LYS A 89 -0.40 -8.30 -2.52
C LYS A 89 -1.02 -7.02 -3.10
N TYR A 90 -0.82 -6.80 -4.40
CA TYR A 90 -1.63 -5.88 -5.17
C TYR A 90 -2.98 -6.51 -5.50
N ILE A 91 -4.03 -5.69 -5.52
CA ILE A 91 -5.38 -6.11 -5.89
C ILE A 91 -5.70 -5.67 -7.32
N TYR A 92 -6.18 -6.60 -8.13
CA TYR A 92 -6.71 -6.34 -9.46
C TYR A 92 -8.05 -7.03 -9.67
N PHE A 93 -8.89 -6.45 -10.53
CA PHE A 93 -10.23 -6.95 -10.81
C PHE A 93 -10.34 -7.47 -12.25
N HIS A 94 -11.07 -8.55 -12.41
CA HIS A 94 -11.50 -9.03 -13.72
C HIS A 94 -13.02 -8.97 -13.80
N TYR A 95 -13.54 -8.31 -14.85
CA TYR A 95 -14.96 -8.20 -15.12
C TYR A 95 -15.31 -8.99 -16.39
N PRO A 96 -16.49 -9.66 -16.43
CA PRO A 96 -16.92 -10.38 -17.62
C PRO A 96 -16.95 -9.49 -18.84
N GLY A 97 -16.27 -9.88 -19.91
CA GLY A 97 -16.28 -9.16 -21.18
C GLY A 97 -15.76 -7.74 -21.14
N ASP A 98 -14.92 -7.38 -20.17
CA ASP A 98 -14.38 -6.03 -20.03
C ASP A 98 -13.36 -5.66 -21.12
N GLY A 99 -12.89 -6.63 -21.88
CA GLY A 99 -11.95 -6.44 -22.99
C GLY A 99 -10.64 -5.77 -22.59
N ARG A 100 -10.38 -5.61 -21.28
CA ARG A 100 -9.17 -4.95 -20.79
C ARG A 100 -7.95 -5.81 -21.00
N PRO A 101 -6.79 -5.19 -21.26
CA PRO A 101 -5.54 -5.90 -21.38
C PRO A 101 -5.19 -6.63 -20.07
N GLY A 102 -4.17 -7.46 -20.11
CA GLY A 102 -3.66 -8.19 -18.95
C GLY A 102 -3.35 -7.30 -17.75
N ILE A 103 -3.11 -7.91 -16.61
CA ILE A 103 -2.90 -7.21 -15.31
C ILE A 103 -1.82 -6.13 -15.42
N GLU A 104 -0.70 -6.43 -16.09
CA GLU A 104 0.44 -5.51 -16.19
C GLU A 104 0.11 -4.20 -16.92
N ALA A 105 -0.89 -4.21 -17.80
CA ALA A 105 -1.29 -3.02 -18.56
C ALA A 105 -2.41 -2.21 -17.91
N ARG A 106 -2.92 -2.64 -16.77
CA ARG A 106 -4.00 -1.95 -16.06
C ARG A 106 -3.47 -0.76 -15.26
N LYS A 107 -4.24 0.33 -15.27
CA LYS A 107 -3.91 1.52 -14.48
C LYS A 107 -4.34 1.33 -13.02
N PRO A 108 -3.46 1.53 -12.05
CA PRO A 108 -3.84 1.58 -10.65
C PRO A 108 -4.87 2.68 -10.35
N GLY A 109 -5.63 2.51 -9.28
CA GLY A 109 -6.55 3.52 -8.77
C GLY A 109 -7.98 3.48 -9.30
N SER A 110 -8.32 2.53 -10.18
CA SER A 110 -9.71 2.31 -10.59
C SER A 110 -10.53 1.76 -9.42
N SER A 111 -11.62 2.43 -9.07
CA SER A 111 -12.49 1.98 -7.99
C SER A 111 -13.24 0.71 -8.37
N PHE A 112 -13.53 -0.10 -7.36
CA PHE A 112 -14.44 -1.22 -7.48
C PHE A 112 -15.81 -0.74 -7.98
N ASN A 113 -16.32 -1.34 -9.06
CA ASN A 113 -17.63 -0.98 -9.58
C ASN A 113 -18.72 -1.78 -8.87
N ILE A 114 -19.44 -1.12 -7.98
CA ILE A 114 -20.53 -1.74 -7.21
C ILE A 114 -21.65 -2.30 -8.11
N LEU A 115 -21.85 -1.69 -9.29
CA LEU A 115 -22.89 -2.10 -10.24
C LEU A 115 -22.48 -3.32 -11.09
N LYS A 116 -21.18 -3.56 -11.20
CA LYS A 116 -20.59 -4.73 -11.87
C LYS A 116 -19.68 -5.44 -10.89
N ARG A 117 -20.14 -6.55 -10.33
CA ARG A 117 -19.24 -7.40 -9.54
C ARG A 117 -18.17 -7.98 -10.44
N PRO A 118 -16.89 -7.95 -10.01
CA PRO A 118 -15.85 -8.63 -10.76
C PRO A 118 -16.14 -10.14 -10.76
N GLU A 119 -15.87 -10.77 -11.87
CA GLU A 119 -15.93 -12.23 -12.01
C GLU A 119 -14.83 -12.87 -11.15
N GLU A 120 -13.67 -12.24 -11.16
CA GLU A 120 -12.51 -12.64 -10.39
C GLU A 120 -11.82 -11.44 -9.75
N LEU A 121 -11.24 -11.68 -8.60
CA LEU A 121 -10.33 -10.77 -7.94
C LEU A 121 -8.96 -11.44 -7.93
N TRP A 122 -7.95 -10.71 -8.38
CA TRP A 122 -6.60 -11.23 -8.48
C TRP A 122 -5.69 -10.56 -7.47
N LEU A 123 -4.94 -11.38 -6.73
CA LEU A 123 -3.89 -10.93 -5.84
C LEU A 123 -2.54 -11.12 -6.52
N VAL A 124 -1.90 -10.01 -6.85
CA VAL A 124 -0.71 -9.99 -7.69
C VAL A 124 0.53 -9.68 -6.84
N PRO A 125 1.53 -10.59 -6.80
CA PRO A 125 2.79 -10.30 -6.14
C PRO A 125 3.63 -9.31 -6.97
N ALA A 126 4.56 -8.64 -6.31
CA ALA A 126 5.62 -7.87 -6.95
C ALA A 126 6.95 -8.64 -6.83
N ASN A 127 6.94 -9.87 -7.30
CA ASN A 127 8.09 -10.77 -7.39
C ASN A 127 7.72 -11.91 -8.33
N LYS A 128 8.48 -12.07 -9.40
CA LYS A 128 8.23 -13.10 -10.43
C LYS A 128 8.34 -14.55 -9.92
N ALA A 129 8.98 -14.76 -8.78
CA ALA A 129 9.07 -16.08 -8.15
C ALA A 129 7.76 -16.56 -7.52
N TYR A 130 6.78 -15.67 -7.33
CA TYR A 130 5.49 -15.98 -6.73
C TYR A 130 4.36 -15.93 -7.76
N PRO A 131 3.40 -16.87 -7.69
CA PRO A 131 2.27 -16.88 -8.60
C PRO A 131 1.22 -15.82 -8.24
N VAL A 132 0.45 -15.40 -9.23
CA VAL A 132 -0.81 -14.66 -9.03
C VAL A 132 -1.83 -15.58 -8.37
N ILE A 133 -2.54 -15.07 -7.37
CA ILE A 133 -3.62 -15.79 -6.70
C ILE A 133 -4.96 -15.32 -7.27
N HIS A 134 -5.70 -16.22 -7.87
CA HIS A 134 -7.06 -15.96 -8.35
C HIS A 134 -8.05 -16.26 -7.24
N ILE A 135 -8.82 -15.25 -6.83
CA ILE A 135 -9.85 -15.39 -5.83
C ILE A 135 -11.19 -15.65 -6.52
N THR A 136 -11.84 -16.74 -6.14
CA THR A 136 -13.15 -17.16 -6.63
C THR A 136 -14.13 -17.33 -5.47
N GLU A 137 -15.38 -17.63 -5.76
CA GLU A 137 -16.42 -17.86 -4.74
C GLU A 137 -16.07 -18.99 -3.75
N GLY A 138 -15.19 -19.94 -4.14
CA GLY A 138 -14.74 -21.01 -3.27
C GLY A 138 -13.71 -20.61 -2.24
N ASN A 139 -13.13 -19.41 -2.32
CA ASN A 139 -12.15 -18.93 -1.36
C ASN A 139 -12.80 -18.21 -0.18
N ASP A 140 -12.28 -18.44 1.02
CA ASP A 140 -12.53 -17.58 2.18
C ASP A 140 -11.59 -16.36 2.06
N PHE A 141 -12.16 -15.22 1.64
CA PHE A 141 -11.39 -14.04 1.30
C PHE A 141 -11.97 -12.77 1.93
N THR A 142 -11.09 -11.99 2.52
CA THR A 142 -11.40 -10.65 3.04
C THR A 142 -10.21 -9.72 2.80
N VAL A 143 -10.47 -8.50 2.32
CA VAL A 143 -9.47 -7.42 2.39
C VAL A 143 -9.44 -6.91 3.83
N TRP A 144 -8.33 -7.14 4.50
CA TRP A 144 -8.18 -6.71 5.89
C TRP A 144 -7.91 -5.21 5.99
N GLY A 145 -7.09 -4.66 5.11
CA GLY A 145 -6.85 -3.23 5.03
C GLY A 145 -5.95 -2.85 3.87
N ILE A 146 -6.00 -1.57 3.52
CA ILE A 146 -5.21 -0.98 2.44
C ILE A 146 -3.91 -0.41 3.02
N VAL A 147 -2.79 -0.73 2.41
CA VAL A 147 -1.49 -0.17 2.78
C VAL A 147 -1.37 1.24 2.21
N THR A 148 -1.21 2.21 3.09
CA THR A 148 -1.07 3.63 2.72
C THR A 148 0.37 4.09 2.72
N TYR A 149 1.22 3.50 3.55
CA TYR A 149 2.64 3.80 3.64
C TYR A 149 3.46 2.56 3.94
N VAL A 150 4.67 2.55 3.43
CA VAL A 150 5.71 1.59 3.79
C VAL A 150 6.84 2.36 4.45
N ILE A 151 7.21 1.99 5.66
CA ILE A 151 8.28 2.63 6.42
C ILE A 151 9.48 1.69 6.41
N LYS A 152 10.56 2.16 5.84
CA LYS A 152 11.79 1.39 5.65
C LYS A 152 12.91 1.93 6.53
N LYS A 153 13.54 1.05 7.31
CA LYS A 153 14.75 1.35 8.03
C LYS A 153 15.96 1.13 7.12
N THR A 154 16.83 2.13 7.00
CA THR A 154 18.01 2.07 6.12
C THR A 154 19.31 1.72 6.84
N ARG A 155 19.30 1.74 8.18
CA ARG A 155 20.52 1.42 8.96
C ARG A 155 20.21 0.71 10.28
#